data_ad11f10b870c6b143f5062523669d4aa
#
_entry.id   ad11f10b870c6b143f5062523669d4aa
#
_cell.length_a   1.000
_cell.length_b   1.000
_cell.length_c   1.000
_cell.angle_alpha   90.00
_cell.angle_beta   90.00
_cell.angle_gamma   90.00
#
_symmetry.space_group_name_H-M   'P 1'
#
loop_
_entity.id
_entity.type
_entity.pdbx_description
1 polymer ?
#
loop_
_entity_poly.entity_id
_entity_poly.type
_entity_poly.pdbx_seq_one_letter_code
_entity_poly.pdbx_strand_id
1 'polypeptide(L)'
;EYMELGYDTKNYDFLFQLKDKNIYMIDCSLNKQEMLRLAEKNKVILIDHHFSAKETAKLLPGSVFDDQRSGASLSWKYFHGKNKMPLLVLYVEDYDTWKFKLPSAKELTAVLNLYSFNFKVWEKMARLFQDKNKRKKIIEKGRAIVDYQKSLIGELSNKGQEVIFEGCDAIAVNSPVLSSEIGNHISVKTGKIAIVWSYKGKDQSKIHVSLRGDGKINLAELAKKHNGGGHKAAAGFALEGGISFPWQIK
;
A
#
# COMPACT_ATOMS: atom_id res chain seq x y z
N GLU A 1 -9.36 7.36 20.37
CA GLU A 1 -10.22 6.57 19.47
C GLU A 1 -9.43 6.23 18.21
N TYR A 2 -9.58 5.02 17.69
CA TYR A 2 -8.93 4.55 16.47
C TYR A 2 -9.99 4.20 15.43
N MET A 3 -9.70 4.56 14.19
CA MET A 3 -10.57 4.28 13.06
C MET A 3 -9.73 3.86 11.85
N GLU A 4 -10.15 2.81 11.20
CA GLU A 4 -9.55 2.35 9.95
C GLU A 4 -10.21 3.05 8.76
N LEU A 5 -9.40 3.73 7.96
CA LEU A 5 -9.82 4.34 6.70
C LEU A 5 -9.26 3.50 5.56
N GLY A 6 -10.09 2.65 4.96
CA GLY A 6 -9.74 1.93 3.74
C GLY A 6 -9.98 2.78 2.49
N TYR A 7 -9.32 2.42 1.39
CA TYR A 7 -9.58 3.02 0.06
C TYR A 7 -11.05 2.88 -0.38
N ASP A 8 -11.79 1.94 0.23
CA ASP A 8 -13.21 1.67 -0.03
C ASP A 8 -14.15 2.38 0.95
N THR A 9 -13.63 3.22 1.86
CA THR A 9 -14.47 3.97 2.79
C THR A 9 -15.31 4.96 2.00
N LYS A 10 -16.59 4.61 1.79
CA LYS A 10 -17.51 5.35 0.92
C LYS A 10 -17.93 6.71 1.49
N ASN A 11 -17.77 6.92 2.81
CA ASN A 11 -18.21 8.14 3.46
C ASN A 11 -17.37 8.45 4.69
N TYR A 12 -16.60 9.51 4.64
CA TYR A 12 -15.88 10.08 5.78
C TYR A 12 -16.44 11.45 6.19
N ASP A 13 -17.68 11.76 5.82
CA ASP A 13 -18.32 13.05 6.16
C ASP A 13 -18.35 13.29 7.67
N PHE A 14 -18.40 12.21 8.46
CA PHE A 14 -18.30 12.28 9.91
C PHE A 14 -17.01 12.98 10.38
N LEU A 15 -15.89 12.87 9.64
CA LEU A 15 -14.63 13.56 9.99
C LEU A 15 -14.81 15.07 9.99
N PHE A 16 -15.62 15.61 9.08
CA PHE A 16 -15.87 17.05 8.97
C PHE A 16 -16.84 17.59 10.02
N GLN A 17 -17.46 16.71 10.80
CA GLN A 17 -18.26 17.07 11.97
C GLN A 17 -17.41 17.22 13.24
N LEU A 18 -16.17 16.71 13.23
CA LEU A 18 -15.25 16.83 14.34
C LEU A 18 -14.79 18.28 14.52
N LYS A 19 -14.70 18.71 15.79
CA LYS A 19 -14.22 20.05 16.19
C LYS A 19 -13.29 19.92 17.39
N ASP A 20 -12.27 20.76 17.42
CA ASP A 20 -11.32 20.89 18.53
C ASP A 20 -10.64 19.55 18.90
N LYS A 21 -10.36 18.70 17.88
CA LYS A 21 -9.72 17.39 18.05
C LYS A 21 -8.26 17.43 17.59
N ASN A 22 -7.44 16.56 18.20
CA ASN A 22 -6.14 16.18 17.65
C ASN A 22 -6.37 14.94 16.77
N ILE A 23 -6.21 15.09 15.46
CA ILE A 23 -6.45 14.04 14.46
C ILE A 23 -5.09 13.64 13.86
N TYR A 24 -4.74 12.37 13.97
CA TYR A 24 -3.56 11.81 13.35
C TYR A 24 -3.99 10.94 12.16
N MET A 25 -3.64 11.40 10.96
CA MET A 25 -3.80 10.63 9.73
C MET A 25 -2.50 9.85 9.51
N ILE A 26 -2.57 8.52 9.59
CA ILE A 26 -1.38 7.67 9.59
C ILE A 26 -1.44 6.74 8.39
N ASP A 27 -0.42 6.81 7.51
CA ASP A 27 -0.27 5.96 6.32
C ASP A 27 -1.46 6.07 5.34
N CYS A 28 -2.22 7.10 5.48
CA CYS A 28 -3.35 7.44 4.61
C CYS A 28 -3.62 8.94 4.64
N SER A 29 -4.17 9.47 3.56
CA SER A 29 -4.62 10.85 3.48
C SER A 29 -5.88 10.98 2.64
N LEU A 30 -6.71 11.96 2.97
CA LEU A 30 -7.72 12.46 2.07
C LEU A 30 -7.05 13.32 0.98
N ASN A 31 -7.81 13.77 -0.01
CA ASN A 31 -7.28 14.74 -0.94
C ASN A 31 -6.88 16.05 -0.22
N LYS A 32 -6.04 16.86 -0.88
CA LYS A 32 -5.48 18.08 -0.27
C LYS A 32 -6.55 19.04 0.26
N GLN A 33 -7.62 19.24 -0.50
CA GLN A 33 -8.69 20.19 -0.11
C GLN A 33 -9.44 19.70 1.12
N GLU A 34 -9.76 18.42 1.17
CA GLU A 34 -10.41 17.78 2.31
C GLU A 34 -9.54 17.80 3.57
N MET A 35 -8.22 17.52 3.43
CA MET A 35 -7.28 17.62 4.56
C MET A 35 -7.21 19.04 5.13
N LEU A 36 -7.15 20.07 4.28
CA LEU A 36 -7.15 21.47 4.72
C LEU A 36 -8.48 21.86 5.37
N ARG A 37 -9.61 21.46 4.79
CA ARG A 37 -10.94 21.65 5.38
C ARG A 37 -11.07 21.02 6.78
N LEU A 38 -10.51 19.81 6.95
CA LEU A 38 -10.49 19.13 8.25
C LEU A 38 -9.64 19.92 9.27
N ALA A 39 -8.55 20.52 8.81
CA ALA A 39 -7.63 21.31 9.64
C ALA A 39 -8.19 22.69 10.05
N GLU A 40 -9.24 23.20 9.40
CA GLU A 40 -9.88 24.46 9.79
C GLU A 40 -10.46 24.43 11.21
N LYS A 41 -10.91 23.25 11.65
CA LYS A 41 -11.61 23.06 12.94
C LYS A 41 -10.87 22.12 13.89
N ASN A 42 -9.75 21.56 13.46
CA ASN A 42 -9.03 20.52 14.21
C ASN A 42 -7.53 20.70 14.07
N LYS A 43 -6.77 20.16 15.01
CA LYS A 43 -5.33 20.00 14.83
C LYS A 43 -5.09 18.69 14.08
N VAL A 44 -4.79 18.78 12.78
CA VAL A 44 -4.55 17.61 11.92
C VAL A 44 -3.04 17.43 11.73
N ILE A 45 -2.56 16.21 11.97
CA ILE A 45 -1.17 15.80 11.80
C ILE A 45 -1.17 14.62 10.84
N LEU A 46 -0.46 14.77 9.72
CA LEU A 46 -0.29 13.73 8.71
C LEU A 46 1.06 13.06 8.88
N ILE A 47 1.07 11.73 9.04
CA ILE A 47 2.28 10.91 9.13
C ILE A 47 2.24 9.93 7.97
N ASP A 48 2.95 10.22 6.89
CA ASP A 48 2.78 9.50 5.63
C ASP A 48 4.09 9.43 4.83
N HIS A 49 4.16 8.47 3.92
CA HIS A 49 5.26 8.25 3.01
C HIS A 49 4.85 8.26 1.53
N HIS A 50 3.55 8.25 1.24
CA HIS A 50 3.03 8.28 -0.13
C HIS A 50 3.34 9.60 -0.82
N PHE A 51 3.88 9.55 -2.03
CA PHE A 51 4.26 10.76 -2.77
C PHE A 51 3.10 11.75 -2.93
N SER A 52 1.87 11.26 -3.07
CA SER A 52 0.65 12.08 -3.17
C SER A 52 0.38 12.92 -1.92
N ALA A 53 0.83 12.49 -0.74
CA ALA A 53 0.64 13.17 0.54
C ALA A 53 1.69 14.27 0.80
N LYS A 54 2.80 14.29 0.04
CA LYS A 54 3.97 15.14 0.28
C LYS A 54 3.64 16.64 0.42
N GLU A 55 2.90 17.18 -0.53
CA GLU A 55 2.57 18.61 -0.54
C GLU A 55 1.54 18.97 0.55
N THR A 56 0.64 18.06 0.87
CA THR A 56 -0.32 18.23 1.96
C THR A 56 0.37 18.24 3.31
N ALA A 57 1.33 17.33 3.53
CA ALA A 57 2.10 17.26 4.77
C ALA A 57 2.85 18.55 5.08
N LYS A 58 3.38 19.26 4.07
CA LYS A 58 4.06 20.57 4.25
C LYS A 58 3.14 21.66 4.77
N LEU A 59 1.84 21.58 4.50
CA LEU A 59 0.84 22.60 4.86
C LEU A 59 0.22 22.35 6.24
N LEU A 60 0.41 21.18 6.81
CA LEU A 60 -0.16 20.78 8.10
C LEU A 60 0.94 20.80 9.18
N PRO A 61 0.92 21.75 10.12
CA PRO A 61 1.95 21.88 11.16
C PRO A 61 2.11 20.62 12.00
N GLY A 62 3.35 20.16 12.18
CA GLY A 62 3.68 18.97 12.96
C GLY A 62 3.57 17.65 12.19
N SER A 63 3.20 17.70 10.90
CA SER A 63 3.17 16.52 10.04
C SER A 63 4.58 16.03 9.68
N VAL A 64 4.67 14.73 9.36
CA VAL A 64 5.92 14.05 9.00
C VAL A 64 5.74 13.35 7.67
N PHE A 65 6.67 13.62 6.75
CA PHE A 65 6.73 12.95 5.46
C PHE A 65 8.15 12.46 5.17
N ASP A 66 8.28 11.18 4.80
CA ASP A 66 9.55 10.61 4.34
C ASP A 66 9.25 9.39 3.45
N ASP A 67 9.49 9.53 2.14
CA ASP A 67 9.26 8.47 1.15
C ASP A 67 10.27 7.31 1.21
N GLN A 68 11.30 7.43 2.05
CA GLN A 68 12.28 6.37 2.30
C GLN A 68 11.90 5.47 3.48
N ARG A 69 10.79 5.78 4.17
CA ARG A 69 10.30 5.09 5.35
C ARG A 69 8.90 4.53 5.09
N SER A 70 8.40 3.71 6.01
CA SER A 70 6.98 3.31 6.02
C SER A 70 6.16 4.15 6.99
N GLY A 71 4.86 4.23 6.79
CA GLY A 71 3.95 4.86 7.74
C GLY A 71 4.08 4.28 9.15
N ALA A 72 4.29 2.96 9.27
CA ALA A 72 4.52 2.28 10.54
C ALA A 72 5.78 2.77 11.27
N SER A 73 6.90 2.90 10.57
CA SER A 73 8.16 3.36 11.17
C SER A 73 8.17 4.85 11.48
N LEU A 74 7.54 5.67 10.63
CA LEU A 74 7.35 7.09 10.87
C LEU A 74 6.50 7.32 12.13
N SER A 75 5.40 6.57 12.28
CA SER A 75 4.54 6.63 13.46
C SER A 75 5.28 6.21 14.71
N TRP A 76 6.05 5.09 14.65
CA TRP A 76 6.87 4.70 15.79
C TRP A 76 7.79 5.83 16.22
N LYS A 77 8.52 6.43 15.27
CA LYS A 77 9.45 7.54 15.56
C LYS A 77 8.73 8.77 16.12
N TYR A 78 7.55 9.10 15.60
CA TYR A 78 6.76 10.24 16.03
C TYR A 78 6.30 10.10 17.47
N PHE A 79 5.73 8.95 17.85
CA PHE A 79 5.14 8.74 19.16
C PHE A 79 6.13 8.25 20.22
N HIS A 80 7.23 7.59 19.82
CA HIS A 80 8.19 6.97 20.73
C HIS A 80 9.58 7.60 20.70
N GLY A 81 9.82 8.57 19.81
CA GLY A 81 11.06 9.33 19.75
C GLY A 81 12.29 8.45 19.49
N LYS A 82 13.22 8.48 20.45
CA LYS A 82 14.49 7.72 20.39
C LYS A 82 14.39 6.26 20.87
N ASN A 83 13.23 5.81 21.28
CA ASN A 83 13.06 4.43 21.72
C ASN A 83 13.38 3.44 20.61
N LYS A 84 13.98 2.31 20.99
CA LYS A 84 14.35 1.27 20.01
C LYS A 84 13.11 0.76 19.29
N MET A 85 13.14 0.82 17.97
CA MET A 85 12.06 0.33 17.12
C MET A 85 11.94 -1.20 17.21
N PRO A 86 10.74 -1.76 17.38
CA PRO A 86 10.53 -3.20 17.36
C PRO A 86 10.93 -3.82 16.02
N LEU A 87 11.47 -5.03 16.06
CA LEU A 87 11.84 -5.74 14.82
C LEU A 87 10.65 -5.90 13.88
N LEU A 88 9.45 -6.14 14.39
CA LEU A 88 8.24 -6.23 13.56
C LEU A 88 8.07 -4.99 12.68
N VAL A 89 8.22 -3.79 13.26
CA VAL A 89 8.09 -2.52 12.51
C VAL A 89 9.18 -2.39 11.45
N LEU A 90 10.42 -2.81 11.76
CA LEU A 90 11.52 -2.81 10.78
C LEU A 90 11.24 -3.75 9.60
N TYR A 91 10.69 -4.93 9.85
CA TYR A 91 10.32 -5.88 8.80
C TYR A 91 9.14 -5.39 7.97
N VAL A 92 8.15 -4.74 8.60
CA VAL A 92 7.05 -4.09 7.89
C VAL A 92 7.58 -2.97 6.99
N GLU A 93 8.49 -2.12 7.49
CA GLU A 93 9.12 -1.07 6.68
C GLU A 93 9.89 -1.64 5.49
N ASP A 94 10.70 -2.67 5.71
CA ASP A 94 11.51 -3.28 4.65
C ASP A 94 10.67 -3.87 3.52
N TYR A 95 9.51 -4.43 3.87
CA TYR A 95 8.54 -4.96 2.92
C TYR A 95 7.77 -3.84 2.22
N ASP A 96 7.22 -2.91 2.97
CA ASP A 96 6.37 -1.83 2.49
C ASP A 96 7.13 -0.87 1.53
N THR A 97 8.38 -0.56 1.87
CA THR A 97 9.27 0.23 1.01
C THR A 97 9.95 -0.59 -0.10
N TRP A 98 9.60 -1.88 -0.25
CA TRP A 98 10.10 -2.81 -1.26
C TRP A 98 11.62 -2.98 -1.28
N LYS A 99 12.30 -2.74 -0.14
CA LYS A 99 13.76 -2.79 -0.04
C LYS A 99 14.32 -4.21 0.07
N PHE A 100 13.61 -5.10 0.77
CA PHE A 100 14.00 -6.50 1.02
C PHE A 100 15.46 -6.68 1.48
N LYS A 101 15.95 -5.77 2.32
CA LYS A 101 17.29 -5.81 2.89
C LYS A 101 17.40 -6.72 4.11
N LEU A 102 16.29 -6.91 4.81
CA LEU A 102 16.24 -7.80 5.96
C LEU A 102 16.05 -9.25 5.51
N PRO A 103 16.82 -10.20 6.07
CA PRO A 103 16.68 -11.60 5.69
C PRO A 103 15.29 -12.13 6.05
N SER A 104 14.66 -12.83 5.11
CA SER A 104 13.34 -13.44 5.28
C SER A 104 12.18 -12.45 5.53
N ALA A 105 12.29 -11.22 5.01
CA ALA A 105 11.22 -10.23 5.14
C ALA A 105 9.91 -10.71 4.48
N LYS A 106 10.00 -11.33 3.31
CA LYS A 106 8.83 -11.89 2.60
C LYS A 106 8.15 -12.99 3.40
N GLU A 107 8.93 -13.90 3.97
CA GLU A 107 8.43 -15.03 4.76
C GLU A 107 7.74 -14.54 6.05
N LEU A 108 8.35 -13.58 6.74
CA LEU A 108 7.76 -13.01 7.95
C LEU A 108 6.46 -12.25 7.65
N THR A 109 6.44 -11.43 6.60
CA THR A 109 5.24 -10.71 6.18
C THR A 109 4.15 -11.64 5.68
N ALA A 110 4.49 -12.71 4.95
CA ALA A 110 3.52 -13.72 4.51
C ALA A 110 2.80 -14.38 5.69
N VAL A 111 3.51 -14.60 6.81
CA VAL A 111 2.88 -15.12 8.04
C VAL A 111 2.00 -14.07 8.71
N LEU A 112 2.39 -12.79 8.72
CA LEU A 112 1.56 -11.72 9.28
C LEU A 112 0.19 -11.64 8.59
N ASN A 113 0.16 -11.81 7.28
CA ASN A 113 -1.07 -11.78 6.47
C ASN A 113 -2.06 -12.92 6.78
N LEU A 114 -1.66 -13.93 7.57
CA LEU A 114 -2.57 -14.97 8.06
C LEU A 114 -3.41 -14.52 9.28
N TYR A 115 -3.08 -13.39 9.88
CA TYR A 115 -3.72 -12.93 11.11
C TYR A 115 -4.61 -11.72 10.83
N SER A 116 -5.75 -11.67 11.52
CA SER A 116 -6.63 -10.52 11.50
C SER A 116 -5.95 -9.28 12.07
N PHE A 117 -6.38 -8.11 11.60
CA PHE A 117 -5.91 -6.82 12.10
C PHE A 117 -6.50 -6.57 13.52
N ASN A 118 -5.78 -7.02 14.54
CA ASN A 118 -6.17 -6.91 15.94
C ASN A 118 -4.95 -6.52 16.78
N PHE A 119 -5.05 -5.48 17.59
CA PHE A 119 -3.94 -4.95 18.39
C PHE A 119 -3.31 -6.01 19.30
N LYS A 120 -4.11 -6.86 19.97
CA LYS A 120 -3.60 -7.93 20.86
C LYS A 120 -2.80 -8.97 20.09
N VAL A 121 -3.27 -9.33 18.89
CA VAL A 121 -2.57 -10.27 17.99
C VAL A 121 -1.25 -9.67 17.52
N TRP A 122 -1.27 -8.44 17.07
CA TRP A 122 -0.06 -7.76 16.57
C TRP A 122 0.96 -7.47 17.66
N GLU A 123 0.53 -7.11 18.87
CA GLU A 123 1.41 -6.98 20.04
C GLU A 123 2.08 -8.33 20.40
N LYS A 124 1.31 -9.44 20.34
CA LYS A 124 1.87 -10.79 20.50
C LYS A 124 2.90 -11.09 19.42
N MET A 125 2.59 -10.78 18.17
CA MET A 125 3.53 -10.98 17.05
C MET A 125 4.79 -10.14 17.21
N ALA A 126 4.69 -8.88 17.64
CA ALA A 126 5.84 -8.03 17.93
C ALA A 126 6.78 -8.67 18.97
N ARG A 127 6.23 -9.23 20.04
CA ARG A 127 7.00 -9.98 21.07
C ARG A 127 7.65 -11.24 20.50
N LEU A 128 6.92 -12.00 19.67
CA LEU A 128 7.44 -13.21 19.03
C LEU A 128 8.59 -12.91 18.06
N PHE A 129 8.51 -11.78 17.33
CA PHE A 129 9.58 -11.35 16.43
C PHE A 129 10.88 -10.97 17.13
N GLN A 130 10.83 -10.49 18.39
CA GLN A 130 12.03 -10.19 19.16
C GLN A 130 12.80 -11.46 19.57
N ASP A 131 12.11 -12.57 19.81
CA ASP A 131 12.70 -13.85 20.18
C ASP A 131 13.27 -14.55 18.92
N LYS A 132 14.58 -14.81 18.91
CA LYS A 132 15.29 -15.41 17.77
C LYS A 132 14.74 -16.81 17.41
N ASN A 133 14.44 -17.64 18.41
CA ASN A 133 13.98 -19.01 18.18
C ASN A 133 12.53 -19.05 17.68
N LYS A 134 11.67 -18.20 18.24
CA LYS A 134 10.28 -18.07 17.80
C LYS A 134 10.21 -17.45 16.40
N ARG A 135 11.04 -16.45 16.12
CA ARG A 135 11.15 -15.86 14.78
C ARG A 135 11.61 -16.90 13.74
N LYS A 136 12.56 -17.78 14.08
CA LYS A 136 12.97 -18.86 13.17
C LYS A 136 11.80 -19.77 12.78
N LYS A 137 10.94 -20.17 13.73
CA LYS A 137 9.73 -20.96 13.46
C LYS A 137 8.73 -20.22 12.57
N ILE A 138 8.59 -18.89 12.76
CA ILE A 138 7.75 -18.06 11.89
C ILE A 138 8.30 -18.05 10.46
N ILE A 139 9.61 -17.88 10.29
CA ILE A 139 10.27 -17.92 8.97
C ILE A 139 10.05 -19.27 8.29
N GLU A 140 10.22 -20.38 8.99
CA GLU A 140 10.00 -21.73 8.46
C GLU A 140 8.55 -21.90 7.95
N LYS A 141 7.56 -21.45 8.71
CA LYS A 141 6.16 -21.41 8.26
C LYS A 141 5.99 -20.52 7.03
N GLY A 142 6.61 -19.36 7.00
CA GLY A 142 6.51 -18.39 5.91
C GLY A 142 7.12 -18.89 4.60
N ARG A 143 8.16 -19.73 4.64
CA ARG A 143 8.77 -20.31 3.43
C ARG A 143 7.77 -21.05 2.58
N ALA A 144 6.99 -21.97 3.17
CA ALA A 144 5.99 -22.72 2.42
C ALA A 144 4.93 -21.80 1.77
N ILE A 145 4.54 -20.71 2.49
CA ILE A 145 3.59 -19.74 1.96
C ILE A 145 4.22 -18.97 0.78
N VAL A 146 5.45 -18.49 0.94
CA VAL A 146 6.16 -17.74 -0.14
C VAL A 146 6.41 -18.62 -1.35
N ASP A 147 6.74 -19.90 -1.17
CA ASP A 147 6.96 -20.83 -2.28
C ASP A 147 5.67 -21.11 -3.06
N TYR A 148 4.54 -21.27 -2.35
CA TYR A 148 3.23 -21.35 -2.98
C TYR A 148 2.86 -20.04 -3.71
N GLN A 149 3.11 -18.89 -3.08
CA GLN A 149 2.88 -17.59 -3.72
C GLN A 149 3.70 -17.40 -5.00
N LYS A 150 4.98 -17.81 -5.01
CA LYS A 150 5.83 -17.76 -6.22
C LYS A 150 5.26 -18.58 -7.37
N SER A 151 4.78 -19.79 -7.10
CA SER A 151 4.12 -20.64 -8.11
C SER A 151 2.88 -19.95 -8.67
N LEU A 152 2.04 -19.42 -7.79
CA LEU A 152 0.80 -18.72 -8.17
C LEU A 152 1.09 -17.42 -8.96
N ILE A 153 2.08 -16.63 -8.55
CA ILE A 153 2.52 -15.43 -9.27
C ILE A 153 2.97 -15.79 -10.70
N GLY A 154 3.77 -16.85 -10.85
CA GLY A 154 4.19 -17.32 -12.16
C GLY A 154 3.03 -17.71 -13.06
N GLU A 155 2.10 -18.51 -12.54
CA GLU A 155 0.91 -18.94 -13.27
C GLU A 155 0.03 -17.75 -13.70
N LEU A 156 -0.31 -16.85 -12.76
CA LEU A 156 -1.18 -15.72 -13.02
C LEU A 156 -0.52 -14.70 -13.99
N SER A 157 0.78 -14.46 -13.84
CA SER A 157 1.51 -13.57 -14.73
C SER A 157 1.51 -14.06 -16.19
N ASN A 158 1.53 -15.37 -16.41
CA ASN A 158 1.47 -15.96 -17.75
C ASN A 158 0.07 -15.84 -18.42
N LYS A 159 -0.97 -15.51 -17.64
CA LYS A 159 -2.33 -15.20 -18.16
C LYS A 159 -2.50 -13.74 -18.55
N GLY A 160 -1.43 -12.95 -18.47
CA GLY A 160 -1.43 -11.53 -18.80
C GLY A 160 -1.68 -11.28 -20.28
N GLN A 161 -2.46 -10.25 -20.57
CA GLN A 161 -2.83 -9.80 -21.89
C GLN A 161 -2.04 -8.56 -22.26
N GLU A 162 -1.45 -8.54 -23.46
CA GLU A 162 -0.75 -7.36 -23.97
C GLU A 162 -1.76 -6.26 -24.33
N VAL A 163 -1.50 -5.06 -23.83
CA VAL A 163 -2.39 -3.91 -24.00
C VAL A 163 -1.59 -2.63 -24.21
N ILE A 164 -2.27 -1.59 -24.73
CA ILE A 164 -1.77 -0.21 -24.71
C ILE A 164 -2.52 0.56 -23.64
N PHE A 165 -1.77 1.13 -22.68
CA PHE A 165 -2.29 1.98 -21.61
C PHE A 165 -1.60 3.34 -21.65
N GLU A 166 -2.37 4.41 -21.82
CA GLU A 166 -1.85 5.79 -21.90
C GLU A 166 -0.69 5.95 -22.93
N GLY A 167 -0.78 5.24 -24.06
CA GLY A 167 0.25 5.24 -25.11
C GLY A 167 1.48 4.37 -24.81
N CYS A 168 1.49 3.65 -23.70
CA CYS A 168 2.60 2.80 -23.29
C CYS A 168 2.24 1.32 -23.43
N ASP A 169 3.24 0.49 -23.74
CA ASP A 169 3.13 -0.97 -23.72
C ASP A 169 2.92 -1.46 -22.28
N ALA A 170 1.88 -2.26 -22.08
CA ALA A 170 1.54 -2.82 -20.78
C ALA A 170 1.06 -4.27 -20.89
N ILE A 171 1.03 -4.95 -19.75
CA ILE A 171 0.43 -6.27 -19.60
C ILE A 171 -0.63 -6.19 -18.51
N ALA A 172 -1.88 -6.53 -18.86
CA ALA A 172 -3.02 -6.51 -17.96
C ALA A 172 -3.36 -7.92 -17.47
N VAL A 173 -3.49 -8.07 -16.14
CA VAL A 173 -3.86 -9.35 -15.47
C VAL A 173 -5.02 -9.10 -14.53
N ASN A 174 -6.01 -9.98 -14.55
CA ASN A 174 -7.04 -10.02 -13.51
C ASN A 174 -6.55 -10.84 -12.32
N SER A 175 -6.40 -10.21 -11.17
CA SER A 175 -6.16 -10.92 -9.91
C SER A 175 -6.63 -10.12 -8.71
N PRO A 176 -7.45 -10.72 -7.82
CA PRO A 176 -7.84 -10.09 -6.56
C PRO A 176 -6.79 -10.22 -5.46
N VAL A 177 -5.71 -10.95 -5.70
CA VAL A 177 -4.65 -11.24 -4.72
C VAL A 177 -3.26 -11.02 -5.32
N LEU A 178 -2.26 -10.76 -4.47
CA LEU A 178 -0.84 -10.63 -4.85
C LEU A 178 -0.59 -9.60 -5.95
N SER A 179 -1.39 -8.52 -5.98
CA SER A 179 -1.32 -7.52 -7.06
C SER A 179 0.06 -6.86 -7.17
N SER A 180 0.72 -6.59 -6.04
CA SER A 180 2.06 -6.02 -6.01
C SER A 180 3.11 -6.98 -6.54
N GLU A 181 3.05 -8.23 -6.11
CA GLU A 181 3.99 -9.27 -6.48
C GLU A 181 3.84 -9.68 -7.95
N ILE A 182 2.62 -9.87 -8.43
CA ILE A 182 2.31 -10.17 -9.83
C ILE A 182 2.79 -9.02 -10.72
N GLY A 183 2.42 -7.79 -10.36
CA GLY A 183 2.79 -6.61 -11.13
C GLY A 183 4.31 -6.42 -11.19
N ASN A 184 5.00 -6.58 -10.07
CA ASN A 184 6.46 -6.52 -10.04
C ASN A 184 7.10 -7.65 -10.87
N HIS A 185 6.58 -8.88 -10.76
CA HIS A 185 7.08 -10.01 -11.56
C HIS A 185 6.98 -9.74 -13.06
N ILE A 186 5.83 -9.26 -13.53
CA ILE A 186 5.61 -8.90 -14.93
C ILE A 186 6.56 -7.78 -15.35
N SER A 187 6.61 -6.69 -14.59
CA SER A 187 7.44 -5.53 -14.92
C SER A 187 8.93 -5.88 -15.01
N VAL A 188 9.45 -6.63 -14.05
CA VAL A 188 10.86 -7.08 -14.06
C VAL A 188 11.14 -8.02 -15.24
N LYS A 189 10.24 -8.95 -15.54
CA LYS A 189 10.42 -9.94 -16.61
C LYS A 189 10.33 -9.33 -18.01
N THR A 190 9.50 -8.31 -18.20
CA THR A 190 9.12 -7.81 -19.53
C THR A 190 9.59 -6.38 -19.83
N GLY A 191 9.95 -5.62 -18.78
CA GLY A 191 10.23 -4.18 -18.90
C GLY A 191 8.99 -3.32 -19.19
N LYS A 192 7.79 -3.92 -19.28
CA LYS A 192 6.53 -3.23 -19.58
C LYS A 192 5.83 -2.79 -18.27
N ILE A 193 4.88 -1.87 -18.40
CA ILE A 193 3.94 -1.56 -17.30
C ILE A 193 3.09 -2.80 -17.03
N ALA A 194 3.00 -3.20 -15.76
CA ALA A 194 2.07 -4.21 -15.32
C ALA A 194 0.80 -3.57 -14.77
N ILE A 195 -0.35 -4.02 -15.23
CA ILE A 195 -1.68 -3.64 -14.77
C ILE A 195 -2.31 -4.84 -14.10
N VAL A 196 -2.48 -4.80 -12.79
CA VAL A 196 -3.20 -5.85 -12.06
C VAL A 196 -4.51 -5.28 -11.57
N TRP A 197 -5.62 -5.86 -12.02
CA TRP A 197 -6.94 -5.32 -11.75
C TRP A 197 -7.88 -6.37 -11.14
N SER A 198 -8.84 -5.92 -10.36
CA SER A 198 -9.90 -6.79 -9.81
C SER A 198 -11.13 -5.99 -9.45
N TYR A 199 -12.27 -6.66 -9.46
CA TYR A 199 -13.49 -6.09 -8.88
C TYR A 199 -13.37 -5.93 -7.37
N LYS A 200 -13.95 -4.86 -6.83
CA LYS A 200 -14.05 -4.56 -5.40
C LYS A 200 -15.52 -4.35 -5.01
N GLY A 201 -15.80 -4.65 -3.73
CA GLY A 201 -17.16 -4.59 -3.20
C GLY A 201 -17.97 -5.86 -3.51
N LYS A 202 -18.99 -6.12 -2.69
CA LYS A 202 -19.88 -7.26 -2.87
C LYS A 202 -20.72 -7.16 -4.16
N ASP A 203 -21.02 -5.95 -4.56
CA ASP A 203 -21.79 -5.58 -5.75
C ASP A 203 -20.92 -5.39 -7.01
N GLN A 204 -19.60 -5.60 -6.90
CA GLN A 204 -18.63 -5.37 -7.98
C GLN A 204 -18.73 -3.95 -8.59
N SER A 205 -19.19 -3.00 -7.80
CA SER A 205 -19.43 -1.60 -8.24
C SER A 205 -18.16 -0.83 -8.57
N LYS A 206 -16.99 -1.34 -8.18
CA LYS A 206 -15.69 -0.71 -8.46
C LYS A 206 -14.68 -1.72 -8.97
N ILE A 207 -13.80 -1.23 -9.83
CA ILE A 207 -12.62 -1.96 -10.30
C ILE A 207 -11.39 -1.27 -9.70
N HIS A 208 -10.61 -2.01 -8.94
CA HIS A 208 -9.32 -1.53 -8.45
C HIS A 208 -8.23 -1.90 -9.45
N VAL A 209 -7.38 -0.93 -9.78
CA VAL A 209 -6.27 -1.07 -10.74
C VAL A 209 -4.97 -0.73 -10.05
N SER A 210 -4.05 -1.69 -10.01
CA SER A 210 -2.68 -1.52 -9.52
C SER A 210 -1.71 -1.47 -10.69
N LEU A 211 -0.86 -0.46 -10.71
CA LEU A 211 0.20 -0.27 -11.70
C LEU A 211 1.56 -0.57 -11.08
N ARG A 212 2.40 -1.33 -11.78
CA ARG A 212 3.81 -1.56 -11.42
C ARG A 212 4.69 -1.34 -12.64
N GLY A 213 5.89 -0.80 -12.41
CA GLY A 213 6.87 -0.49 -13.46
C GLY A 213 8.29 -0.36 -12.90
N ASP A 214 9.26 -0.20 -13.78
CA ASP A 214 10.69 -0.06 -13.46
C ASP A 214 11.11 1.38 -13.06
N GLY A 215 10.16 2.29 -12.97
CA GLY A 215 10.38 3.69 -12.62
C GLY A 215 10.87 4.58 -13.77
N LYS A 216 11.05 4.09 -15.00
CA LYS A 216 11.31 4.95 -16.15
C LYS A 216 10.12 5.84 -16.46
N ILE A 217 8.92 5.28 -16.43
CA ILE A 217 7.66 5.99 -16.57
C ILE A 217 7.14 6.32 -15.18
N ASN A 218 6.65 7.55 -14.97
CA ASN A 218 6.04 7.94 -13.72
C ASN A 218 4.59 7.44 -13.63
N LEU A 219 4.40 6.28 -13.00
CA LEU A 219 3.08 5.67 -12.87
C LEU A 219 2.13 6.48 -12.00
N ALA A 220 2.63 7.26 -11.04
CA ALA A 220 1.79 8.15 -10.24
C ALA A 220 1.11 9.23 -11.11
N GLU A 221 1.81 9.78 -12.10
CA GLU A 221 1.23 10.75 -13.04
C GLU A 221 0.19 10.10 -13.97
N LEU A 222 0.42 8.85 -14.39
CA LEU A 222 -0.59 8.11 -15.17
C LEU A 222 -1.83 7.83 -14.31
N ALA A 223 -1.65 7.38 -13.07
CA ALA A 223 -2.77 7.10 -12.16
C ALA A 223 -3.59 8.36 -11.83
N LYS A 224 -2.95 9.53 -11.70
CA LYS A 224 -3.65 10.82 -11.48
C LYS A 224 -4.66 11.16 -12.57
N LYS A 225 -4.40 10.80 -13.84
CA LYS A 225 -5.36 11.00 -14.93
C LYS A 225 -6.67 10.25 -14.70
N HIS A 226 -6.65 9.21 -13.86
CA HIS A 226 -7.78 8.38 -13.46
C HIS A 226 -8.19 8.60 -11.99
N ASN A 227 -7.90 9.80 -11.42
CA ASN A 227 -8.18 10.15 -10.03
C ASN A 227 -7.49 9.22 -8.99
N GLY A 228 -6.35 8.64 -9.38
CA GLY A 228 -5.53 7.79 -8.52
C GLY A 228 -4.26 8.48 -8.03
N GLY A 229 -3.31 7.67 -7.56
CA GLY A 229 -2.04 8.16 -7.04
C GLY A 229 -1.07 7.04 -6.70
N GLY A 230 -0.01 7.39 -5.97
CA GLY A 230 1.00 6.43 -5.53
C GLY A 230 2.42 6.96 -5.70
N HIS A 231 3.33 6.05 -6.01
CA HIS A 231 4.76 6.31 -6.24
C HIS A 231 5.11 6.19 -7.73
N LYS A 232 6.31 6.66 -8.09
CA LYS A 232 6.80 6.64 -9.48
C LYS A 232 6.75 5.23 -10.12
N ALA A 233 7.10 4.19 -9.37
CA ALA A 233 7.14 2.80 -9.86
C ALA A 233 5.95 1.94 -9.41
N ALA A 234 5.07 2.44 -8.54
CA ALA A 234 3.95 1.72 -7.98
C ALA A 234 2.79 2.68 -7.70
N ALA A 235 1.72 2.58 -8.45
CA ALA A 235 0.57 3.47 -8.35
C ALA A 235 -0.73 2.68 -8.51
N GLY A 236 -1.86 3.33 -8.35
CA GLY A 236 -3.14 2.70 -8.56
C GLY A 236 -4.29 3.70 -8.65
N PHE A 237 -5.42 3.24 -9.12
CA PHE A 237 -6.66 4.01 -9.22
C PHE A 237 -7.87 3.07 -9.16
N ALA A 238 -9.04 3.64 -9.01
CA ALA A 238 -10.29 2.90 -9.04
C ALA A 238 -11.16 3.40 -10.21
N LEU A 239 -11.88 2.48 -10.83
CA LEU A 239 -12.90 2.76 -11.85
C LEU A 239 -14.26 2.34 -11.31
N GLU A 240 -15.32 3.02 -11.75
CA GLU A 240 -16.68 2.53 -11.51
C GLU A 240 -16.92 1.25 -12.31
N GLY A 241 -17.63 0.30 -11.71
CA GLY A 241 -18.01 -0.95 -12.37
C GLY A 241 -18.91 -0.68 -13.59
N GLY A 242 -18.72 -1.48 -14.64
CA GLY A 242 -19.45 -1.32 -15.90
C GLY A 242 -18.85 -0.31 -16.87
N ILE A 243 -17.77 0.40 -16.50
CA ILE A 243 -17.01 1.25 -17.42
C ILE A 243 -16.01 0.39 -18.22
N SER A 244 -15.78 0.74 -19.48
CA SER A 244 -14.72 0.13 -20.27
C SER A 244 -13.34 0.42 -19.67
N PHE A 245 -12.45 -0.54 -19.75
CA PHE A 245 -11.08 -0.38 -19.27
C PHE A 245 -10.35 0.73 -20.05
N PRO A 246 -9.50 1.54 -19.38
CA PRO A 246 -8.74 2.61 -20.03
C PRO A 246 -7.50 2.10 -20.78
N TRP A 247 -7.52 0.86 -21.23
CA TRP A 247 -6.50 0.25 -22.08
C TRP A 247 -7.12 -0.51 -23.24
N GLN A 248 -6.36 -0.64 -24.32
CA GLN A 248 -6.76 -1.36 -25.53
C GLN A 248 -5.94 -2.64 -25.66
N ILE A 249 -6.62 -3.73 -26.00
CA ILE A 249 -5.98 -5.02 -26.32
C ILE A 249 -5.19 -4.83 -27.63
N LYS A 250 -3.97 -5.37 -27.64
CA LYS A 250 -3.15 -5.44 -28.86
C LYS A 250 -3.61 -6.52 -29.81
#